data_36d15a45304353d39b136281bcc74ff1
#
_entry.id   36d15a45304353d39b136281bcc74ff1
#
_cell.length_a   1.000
_cell.length_b   1.000
_cell.length_c   1.000
_cell.angle_alpha   90.00
_cell.angle_beta   90.00
_cell.angle_gamma   90.00
#
_symmetry.space_group_name_H-M   'P 1'
#
loop_
_entity.id
_entity.type
_entity.pdbx_description
1 polymer ?
#
loop_
_entity_poly.entity_id
_entity_poly.type
_entity_poly.pdbx_seq_one_letter_code
_entity_poly.pdbx_strand_id
1 'polypeptide(L)'
;MTVSPVPVTPDPPEKTSVRGVGQAMAGAPVAASASDDVPGDVVPGPLLRLPKYYTVKRQLLELIETMAPGGPVPPERELARDYGTSRTTVRQALAELVVEGRLLRRQGKGTFVAKPKLAQSLELASYTEGMRAHGLHPQTRILEIGYIAADEDLALLLGIRPGGRALRIHRLRLADGEPMSVDTSHLPARRFPGLRKQLNRHSSLYEALASAYGVRLTEAEETIETVLADPHNADLLAVDVGMPLLLLSRHAVDVTGEPVEWAQSWYRGDRYKFVTRLRRLPGWARSSSAGRTPASARPSPPRPSRRSPGPAGNAWPSSSRPRPVSRPGPPATSAPWPPWRA
;
A
#
# COMPACT_ATOMS: atom_id res chain seq x y z
N MET A 1 -23.12 20.63 -57.01
CA MET A 1 -21.69 20.53 -57.22
C MET A 1 -21.01 21.15 -56.01
N THR A 2 -20.66 20.34 -55.03
CA THR A 2 -20.05 20.78 -53.79
C THR A 2 -18.79 19.93 -53.62
N VAL A 3 -17.65 20.56 -53.72
CA VAL A 3 -16.29 19.93 -53.67
C VAL A 3 -15.94 19.75 -52.21
N SER A 4 -15.68 18.51 -51.78
CA SER A 4 -15.09 18.18 -50.46
C SER A 4 -13.57 18.39 -50.47
N PRO A 5 -12.96 18.91 -49.41
CA PRO A 5 -11.51 19.03 -49.31
C PRO A 5 -10.84 17.70 -48.88
N VAL A 6 -9.70 17.41 -49.49
CA VAL A 6 -8.79 16.29 -49.25
C VAL A 6 -8.04 16.50 -47.91
N PRO A 7 -7.82 15.48 -47.08
CA PRO A 7 -6.99 15.62 -45.86
C PRO A 7 -5.53 15.56 -46.21
N VAL A 8 -4.76 16.54 -45.66
CA VAL A 8 -3.32 16.62 -45.70
C VAL A 8 -2.71 15.76 -44.62
N THR A 9 -1.87 14.81 -44.99
CA THR A 9 -1.01 14.02 -44.11
C THR A 9 0.22 14.83 -43.68
N PRO A 10 0.63 14.84 -42.40
CA PRO A 10 1.91 15.45 -42.03
C PRO A 10 3.07 14.47 -42.20
N ASP A 11 4.19 15.00 -42.69
CA ASP A 11 5.48 14.33 -42.88
C ASP A 11 6.14 13.92 -41.54
N PRO A 12 6.96 12.83 -41.55
CA PRO A 12 7.70 12.40 -40.37
C PRO A 12 8.94 13.26 -40.12
N PRO A 13 9.40 13.44 -38.85
CA PRO A 13 10.54 14.26 -38.53
C PRO A 13 11.88 13.60 -38.93
N GLU A 14 12.76 14.43 -39.49
CA GLU A 14 14.14 14.15 -39.91
C GLU A 14 15.03 13.61 -38.77
N LYS A 15 15.81 12.60 -39.11
CA LYS A 15 16.87 12.03 -38.28
C LYS A 15 18.10 12.92 -38.32
N THR A 16 18.39 13.66 -37.24
CA THR A 16 19.67 14.35 -37.07
C THR A 16 20.72 13.41 -36.49
N SER A 17 21.66 13.03 -37.33
CA SER A 17 22.88 12.30 -36.97
C SER A 17 23.87 13.26 -36.31
N VAL A 18 24.27 12.98 -35.07
CA VAL A 18 25.41 13.62 -34.40
C VAL A 18 26.56 12.63 -34.33
N ARG A 19 27.58 12.87 -35.20
CA ARG A 19 28.88 12.19 -35.17
C ARG A 19 29.70 12.65 -33.96
N GLY A 20 30.44 11.68 -33.40
CA GLY A 20 31.31 11.83 -32.25
C GLY A 20 32.54 12.72 -32.47
N VAL A 21 33.11 13.13 -31.34
CA VAL A 21 34.55 13.47 -31.21
C VAL A 21 34.99 12.88 -29.85
N GLY A 22 35.86 11.88 -29.97
CA GLY A 22 36.66 11.42 -28.86
C GLY A 22 37.85 12.35 -28.63
N GLN A 23 38.21 12.58 -27.38
CA GLN A 23 39.56 12.99 -27.03
C GLN A 23 39.94 12.45 -25.66
N ALA A 24 40.95 11.60 -25.66
CA ALA A 24 41.67 11.10 -24.50
C ALA A 24 42.52 12.23 -23.91
N MET A 25 42.48 12.37 -22.59
CA MET A 25 43.51 13.10 -21.85
C MET A 25 44.07 12.18 -20.76
N ALA A 26 45.30 11.81 -20.95
CA ALA A 26 46.17 11.19 -19.98
C ALA A 26 46.61 12.25 -18.95
N GLY A 27 46.58 11.92 -17.69
CA GLY A 27 47.05 12.78 -16.58
C GLY A 27 47.51 11.95 -15.41
N ALA A 28 48.78 11.80 -15.31
CA ALA A 28 49.76 11.56 -14.23
C ALA A 28 49.33 11.02 -12.83
N PRO A 29 50.19 10.22 -12.19
CA PRO A 29 49.99 9.57 -10.91
C PRO A 29 50.23 10.52 -9.74
N VAL A 30 49.31 10.54 -8.78
CA VAL A 30 49.55 11.17 -7.46
C VAL A 30 49.94 10.08 -6.48
N ALA A 31 51.07 10.37 -5.80
CA ALA A 31 51.79 9.52 -4.89
C ALA A 31 50.94 9.04 -3.71
N ALA A 32 51.20 7.79 -3.32
CA ALA A 32 50.70 7.15 -2.09
C ALA A 32 51.35 7.84 -0.88
N SER A 33 50.51 8.17 0.10
CA SER A 33 50.92 8.22 1.49
C SER A 33 50.11 7.20 2.29
N ALA A 34 50.82 6.20 2.78
CA ALA A 34 50.32 5.19 3.68
C ALA A 34 49.95 5.81 5.02
N SER A 35 48.84 5.40 5.57
CA SER A 35 48.67 5.26 7.01
C SER A 35 47.71 4.10 7.28
N ASP A 36 48.30 3.07 7.83
CA ASP A 36 47.69 1.90 8.40
C ASP A 36 46.69 2.28 9.49
N ASP A 37 45.50 1.73 9.43
CA ASP A 37 44.78 1.05 10.50
C ASP A 37 43.40 0.63 9.95
N VAL A 38 43.29 -0.58 9.41
CA VAL A 38 42.04 -1.28 9.23
C VAL A 38 42.04 -2.45 10.23
N PRO A 39 41.30 -2.37 11.34
CA PRO A 39 41.14 -3.52 12.20
C PRO A 39 40.03 -4.44 11.64
N GLY A 40 40.39 -5.68 11.52
CA GLY A 40 39.44 -6.78 11.57
C GLY A 40 39.05 -7.37 10.24
N ASP A 41 39.67 -8.50 9.94
CA ASP A 41 39.16 -9.54 9.06
C ASP A 41 37.66 -9.78 9.37
N VAL A 42 36.79 -9.27 8.50
CA VAL A 42 35.44 -9.76 8.40
C VAL A 42 35.54 -11.15 7.81
N VAL A 43 35.65 -12.15 8.68
CA VAL A 43 35.49 -13.55 8.28
C VAL A 43 34.16 -13.66 7.54
N PRO A 44 34.11 -14.04 6.25
CA PRO A 44 32.85 -14.26 5.56
C PRO A 44 32.13 -15.37 6.34
N GLY A 45 31.03 -15.02 6.98
CA GLY A 45 30.16 -16.03 7.61
C GLY A 45 29.83 -17.12 6.58
N PRO A 46 29.48 -18.34 7.03
CA PRO A 46 29.22 -19.46 6.13
C PRO A 46 28.26 -19.00 5.06
N LEU A 47 28.69 -19.07 3.79
CA LEU A 47 27.86 -18.80 2.63
C LEU A 47 26.57 -19.61 2.80
N LEU A 48 25.48 -18.96 3.15
CA LEU A 48 24.16 -19.57 3.22
C LEU A 48 23.95 -20.31 1.91
N ARG A 49 24.01 -21.66 1.93
CA ARG A 49 23.70 -22.46 0.75
C ARG A 49 22.25 -22.17 0.41
N LEU A 50 22.05 -21.36 -0.63
CA LEU A 50 20.72 -21.07 -1.13
C LEU A 50 19.99 -22.37 -1.42
N PRO A 51 18.75 -22.54 -0.96
CA PRO A 51 17.95 -23.70 -1.27
C PRO A 51 17.89 -23.95 -2.79
N LYS A 52 17.92 -25.19 -3.23
CA LYS A 52 17.94 -25.55 -4.67
C LYS A 52 16.81 -24.88 -5.46
N TYR A 53 15.62 -24.77 -4.86
CA TYR A 53 14.48 -24.13 -5.51
C TYR A 53 14.73 -22.65 -5.83
N TYR A 54 15.55 -21.95 -5.03
CA TYR A 54 15.88 -20.55 -5.27
C TYR A 54 16.72 -20.35 -6.53
N THR A 55 17.65 -21.26 -6.80
CA THR A 55 18.41 -21.30 -8.07
C THR A 55 17.48 -21.50 -9.26
N VAL A 56 16.56 -22.45 -9.14
CA VAL A 56 15.54 -22.73 -10.18
C VAL A 56 14.64 -21.51 -10.38
N LYS A 57 14.22 -20.85 -9.31
CA LYS A 57 13.42 -19.63 -9.38
C LYS A 57 14.12 -18.52 -10.16
N ARG A 58 15.42 -18.31 -9.93
CA ARG A 58 16.21 -17.33 -10.69
C ARG A 58 16.26 -17.67 -12.18
N GLN A 59 16.52 -18.93 -12.54
CA GLN A 59 16.51 -19.37 -13.93
C GLN A 59 15.13 -19.21 -14.58
N LEU A 60 14.05 -19.47 -13.84
CA LEU A 60 12.69 -19.21 -14.30
C LEU A 60 12.43 -17.71 -14.51
N LEU A 61 12.95 -16.83 -13.65
CA LEU A 61 12.83 -15.39 -13.85
C LEU A 61 13.53 -14.94 -15.14
N GLU A 62 14.73 -15.42 -15.38
CA GLU A 62 15.47 -15.15 -16.63
C GLU A 62 14.68 -15.66 -17.87
N LEU A 63 14.08 -16.84 -17.79
CA LEU A 63 13.25 -17.40 -18.86
C LEU A 63 12.02 -16.53 -19.13
N ILE A 64 11.24 -16.17 -18.10
CA ILE A 64 9.99 -15.39 -18.27
C ILE A 64 10.24 -13.95 -18.72
N GLU A 65 11.41 -13.38 -18.47
CA GLU A 65 11.79 -12.06 -19.00
C GLU A 65 11.91 -12.05 -20.53
N THR A 66 12.21 -13.19 -21.14
CA THR A 66 12.26 -13.35 -22.61
C THR A 66 10.89 -13.63 -23.24
N MET A 67 9.86 -13.88 -22.42
CA MET A 67 8.54 -14.32 -22.88
C MET A 67 7.55 -13.17 -22.88
N ALA A 68 6.61 -13.20 -23.81
CA ALA A 68 5.51 -12.24 -23.84
C ALA A 68 4.54 -12.47 -22.68
N PRO A 69 3.95 -11.41 -22.07
CA PRO A 69 2.87 -11.53 -21.11
C PRO A 69 1.71 -12.37 -21.67
N GLY A 70 1.23 -13.34 -20.88
CA GLY A 70 0.23 -14.31 -21.30
C GLY A 70 0.79 -15.53 -22.05
N GLY A 71 2.08 -15.58 -22.34
CA GLY A 71 2.75 -16.74 -22.95
C GLY A 71 2.75 -17.95 -22.01
N PRO A 72 2.58 -19.20 -22.53
CA PRO A 72 2.61 -20.40 -21.72
C PRO A 72 4.05 -20.72 -21.29
N VAL A 73 4.21 -21.00 -19.99
CA VAL A 73 5.49 -21.48 -19.42
C VAL A 73 5.62 -23.00 -19.72
N PRO A 74 6.83 -23.50 -20.06
CA PRO A 74 7.02 -24.91 -20.30
C PRO A 74 6.54 -25.79 -19.13
N PRO A 75 6.06 -27.02 -19.39
CA PRO A 75 5.57 -27.92 -18.35
C PRO A 75 6.63 -28.26 -17.30
N GLU A 76 6.21 -28.51 -16.03
CA GLU A 76 7.09 -28.89 -14.92
C GLU A 76 8.08 -30.01 -15.28
N ARG A 77 7.67 -30.96 -16.14
CA ARG A 77 8.51 -32.09 -16.58
C ARG A 77 9.67 -31.62 -17.45
N GLU A 78 9.44 -30.71 -18.35
CA GLU A 78 10.47 -30.14 -19.24
C GLU A 78 11.44 -29.30 -18.46
N LEU A 79 10.93 -28.36 -17.65
CA LEU A 79 11.75 -27.52 -16.77
C LEU A 79 12.61 -28.34 -15.81
N ALA A 80 12.09 -29.44 -15.25
CA ALA A 80 12.85 -30.32 -14.36
C ALA A 80 14.02 -31.02 -15.08
N ARG A 81 13.82 -31.41 -16.34
CA ARG A 81 14.87 -31.97 -17.19
C ARG A 81 15.92 -30.91 -17.54
N ASP A 82 15.46 -29.73 -18.00
CA ASP A 82 16.34 -28.69 -18.54
C ASP A 82 17.18 -28.03 -17.41
N TYR A 83 16.64 -27.93 -16.19
CA TYR A 83 17.37 -27.44 -15.02
C TYR A 83 18.05 -28.53 -14.18
N GLY A 84 18.01 -29.79 -14.59
CA GLY A 84 18.67 -30.90 -13.88
C GLY A 84 18.18 -31.07 -12.44
N THR A 85 16.89 -30.87 -12.18
CA THR A 85 16.32 -30.88 -10.82
C THR A 85 15.03 -31.70 -10.70
N SER A 86 14.50 -31.86 -9.47
CA SER A 86 13.25 -32.59 -9.27
C SER A 86 12.03 -31.75 -9.67
N ARG A 87 10.96 -32.43 -10.13
CA ARG A 87 9.66 -31.76 -10.41
C ARG A 87 9.09 -31.04 -9.19
N THR A 88 9.34 -31.57 -7.98
CA THR A 88 8.91 -30.91 -6.73
C THR A 88 9.61 -29.58 -6.53
N THR A 89 10.92 -29.50 -6.82
CA THR A 89 11.70 -28.25 -6.75
C THR A 89 11.19 -27.22 -7.74
N VAL A 90 10.91 -27.62 -8.98
CA VAL A 90 10.32 -26.74 -10.01
C VAL A 90 8.93 -26.26 -9.58
N ARG A 91 8.08 -27.16 -9.09
CA ARG A 91 6.73 -26.82 -8.63
C ARG A 91 6.75 -25.78 -7.51
N GLN A 92 7.69 -25.92 -6.55
CA GLN A 92 7.86 -24.93 -5.49
C GLN A 92 8.28 -23.57 -6.05
N ALA A 93 9.26 -23.54 -6.95
CA ALA A 93 9.70 -22.27 -7.57
C ALA A 93 8.58 -21.60 -8.39
N LEU A 94 7.81 -22.39 -9.15
CA LEU A 94 6.65 -21.89 -9.89
C LEU A 94 5.56 -21.34 -8.95
N ALA A 95 5.28 -22.04 -7.83
CA ALA A 95 4.29 -21.59 -6.85
C ALA A 95 4.67 -20.23 -6.24
N GLU A 96 5.95 -20.03 -5.89
CA GLU A 96 6.42 -18.73 -5.40
C GLU A 96 6.30 -17.63 -6.45
N LEU A 97 6.62 -17.90 -7.71
CA LEU A 97 6.46 -16.93 -8.79
C LEU A 97 5.00 -16.58 -9.07
N VAL A 98 4.07 -17.50 -8.82
CA VAL A 98 2.62 -17.21 -8.84
C VAL A 98 2.24 -16.27 -7.69
N VAL A 99 2.69 -16.55 -6.47
CA VAL A 99 2.45 -15.67 -5.30
C VAL A 99 3.03 -14.27 -5.53
N GLU A 100 4.20 -14.16 -6.16
CA GLU A 100 4.81 -12.89 -6.52
C GLU A 100 4.09 -12.16 -7.67
N GLY A 101 3.12 -12.80 -8.32
CA GLY A 101 2.41 -12.25 -9.47
C GLY A 101 3.27 -12.14 -10.73
N ARG A 102 4.34 -12.95 -10.84
CA ARG A 102 5.17 -13.09 -12.05
C ARG A 102 4.58 -14.12 -13.01
N LEU A 103 3.89 -15.12 -12.48
CA LEU A 103 3.19 -16.16 -13.21
C LEU A 103 1.71 -16.22 -12.80
N LEU A 104 0.89 -16.75 -13.70
CA LEU A 104 -0.53 -17.00 -13.49
C LEU A 104 -0.80 -18.49 -13.71
N ARG A 105 -1.37 -19.19 -12.73
CA ARG A 105 -1.81 -20.56 -12.87
C ARG A 105 -3.26 -20.60 -13.33
N ARG A 106 -3.55 -21.35 -14.40
CA ARG A 106 -4.92 -21.61 -14.87
C ARG A 106 -5.19 -23.11 -14.74
N GLN A 107 -6.16 -23.46 -13.92
CA GLN A 107 -6.52 -24.85 -13.67
C GLN A 107 -6.79 -25.59 -15.00
N GLY A 108 -6.17 -26.75 -15.19
CA GLY A 108 -6.28 -27.55 -16.41
C GLY A 108 -5.61 -26.98 -17.67
N LYS A 109 -5.12 -25.73 -17.65
CA LYS A 109 -4.52 -25.04 -18.82
C LYS A 109 -3.02 -24.81 -18.68
N GLY A 110 -2.45 -24.90 -17.46
CA GLY A 110 -1.02 -24.71 -17.21
C GLY A 110 -0.68 -23.40 -16.53
N THR A 111 0.61 -23.03 -16.61
CA THR A 111 1.16 -21.80 -16.04
C THR A 111 1.54 -20.84 -17.16
N PHE A 112 1.27 -19.56 -16.97
CA PHE A 112 1.45 -18.51 -17.97
C PHE A 112 2.22 -17.34 -17.36
N VAL A 113 2.95 -16.60 -18.17
CA VAL A 113 3.59 -15.33 -17.75
C VAL A 113 2.50 -14.32 -17.39
N ALA A 114 2.58 -13.75 -16.18
CA ALA A 114 1.59 -12.77 -15.74
C ALA A 114 1.77 -11.44 -16.47
N LYS A 115 0.68 -10.68 -16.62
CA LYS A 115 0.76 -9.27 -17.03
C LYS A 115 1.49 -8.48 -15.93
N PRO A 116 2.22 -7.39 -16.28
CA PRO A 116 2.82 -6.51 -15.28
C PRO A 116 1.79 -6.02 -14.25
N LYS A 117 2.21 -5.91 -12.98
CA LYS A 117 1.35 -5.36 -11.93
C LYS A 117 0.98 -3.92 -12.26
N LEU A 118 -0.27 -3.56 -12.01
CA LEU A 118 -0.74 -2.19 -12.10
C LEU A 118 -0.02 -1.32 -11.05
N ALA A 119 0.62 -0.26 -11.50
CA ALA A 119 1.32 0.69 -10.64
C ALA A 119 0.36 1.83 -10.26
N GLN A 120 -0.45 1.61 -9.22
CA GLN A 120 -1.40 2.60 -8.73
C GLN A 120 -0.71 3.68 -7.91
N SER A 121 -0.90 4.94 -8.27
CA SER A 121 -0.47 6.06 -7.43
C SER A 121 -1.28 6.11 -6.13
N LEU A 122 -0.58 6.40 -5.01
CA LEU A 122 -1.24 6.71 -3.74
C LEU A 122 -1.77 8.15 -3.81
N GLU A 123 -2.98 8.27 -4.31
CA GLU A 123 -3.69 9.53 -4.50
C GLU A 123 -5.14 9.35 -4.08
N LEU A 124 -5.79 10.44 -3.68
CA LEU A 124 -7.20 10.43 -3.30
C LEU A 124 -8.09 10.40 -4.57
N ALA A 125 -7.97 9.33 -5.32
CA ALA A 125 -8.75 9.05 -6.52
C ALA A 125 -9.72 7.88 -6.29
N SER A 126 -10.79 7.84 -7.06
CA SER A 126 -11.70 6.69 -7.06
C SER A 126 -11.07 5.51 -7.82
N TYR A 127 -11.50 4.27 -7.50
CA TYR A 127 -11.14 3.08 -8.26
C TYR A 127 -11.37 3.27 -9.77
N THR A 128 -12.50 3.86 -10.14
CA THR A 128 -12.90 4.08 -11.53
C THR A 128 -11.93 4.99 -12.27
N GLU A 129 -11.51 6.09 -11.62
CA GLU A 129 -10.52 7.03 -12.18
C GLU A 129 -9.16 6.35 -12.32
N GLY A 130 -8.70 5.65 -11.30
CA GLY A 130 -7.44 4.92 -11.32
C GLY A 130 -7.36 3.89 -12.47
N MET A 131 -8.41 3.10 -12.68
CA MET A 131 -8.41 2.11 -13.76
C MET A 131 -8.46 2.76 -15.15
N ARG A 132 -9.26 3.81 -15.33
CA ARG A 132 -9.30 4.57 -16.58
C ARG A 132 -7.96 5.21 -16.94
N ALA A 133 -7.23 5.73 -15.95
CA ALA A 133 -5.89 6.28 -16.15
C ALA A 133 -4.88 5.23 -16.66
N HIS A 134 -5.13 3.94 -16.41
CA HIS A 134 -4.35 2.82 -16.94
C HIS A 134 -4.89 2.26 -18.27
N GLY A 135 -5.91 2.90 -18.88
CA GLY A 135 -6.53 2.44 -20.12
C GLY A 135 -7.39 1.18 -19.96
N LEU A 136 -7.78 0.84 -18.70
CA LEU A 136 -8.61 -0.33 -18.41
C LEU A 136 -10.08 0.07 -18.29
N HIS A 137 -10.98 -0.91 -18.50
CA HIS A 137 -12.42 -0.73 -18.35
C HIS A 137 -12.85 -1.14 -16.93
N PRO A 138 -13.06 -0.17 -16.00
CA PRO A 138 -13.51 -0.48 -14.65
C PRO A 138 -14.96 -0.94 -14.64
N GLN A 139 -15.23 -1.99 -13.86
CA GLN A 139 -16.56 -2.49 -13.58
C GLN A 139 -16.73 -2.66 -12.07
N THR A 140 -17.95 -2.50 -11.59
CA THR A 140 -18.31 -2.66 -10.18
C THR A 140 -19.52 -3.56 -10.08
N ARG A 141 -19.39 -4.64 -9.30
CA ARG A 141 -20.52 -5.47 -8.89
C ARG A 141 -20.81 -5.19 -7.42
N ILE A 142 -21.97 -4.65 -7.13
CA ILE A 142 -22.44 -4.48 -5.75
C ILE A 142 -22.81 -5.87 -5.23
N LEU A 143 -22.12 -6.32 -4.19
CA LEU A 143 -22.37 -7.59 -3.51
C LEU A 143 -23.46 -7.40 -2.47
N GLU A 144 -23.36 -6.33 -1.68
CA GLU A 144 -24.33 -5.97 -0.66
C GLU A 144 -24.39 -4.44 -0.50
N ILE A 145 -25.57 -3.90 -0.24
CA ILE A 145 -25.77 -2.53 0.19
C ILE A 145 -26.90 -2.44 1.20
N GLY A 146 -26.61 -1.92 2.37
CA GLY A 146 -27.57 -1.89 3.48
C GLY A 146 -27.18 -0.86 4.55
N TYR A 147 -28.11 -0.65 5.47
CA TYR A 147 -27.87 0.20 6.62
C TYR A 147 -27.56 -0.64 7.84
N ILE A 148 -26.52 -0.26 8.58
CA ILE A 148 -26.11 -0.89 9.82
C ILE A 148 -26.11 0.12 10.97
N ALA A 149 -26.19 -0.37 12.21
CA ALA A 149 -25.87 0.44 13.39
C ALA A 149 -24.35 0.45 13.57
N ALA A 150 -23.76 1.63 13.71
CA ALA A 150 -22.34 1.77 13.94
C ALA A 150 -22.00 1.37 15.39
N ASP A 151 -21.01 0.50 15.58
CA ASP A 151 -20.37 0.27 16.85
C ASP A 151 -19.56 1.51 17.29
N GLU A 152 -18.87 1.43 18.42
CA GLU A 152 -18.12 2.57 18.96
C GLU A 152 -17.00 3.02 18.03
N ASP A 153 -16.25 2.07 17.45
CA ASP A 153 -15.11 2.36 16.57
C ASP A 153 -15.56 2.97 15.24
N LEU A 154 -16.54 2.35 14.59
CA LEU A 154 -17.09 2.87 13.34
C LEU A 154 -17.79 4.23 13.55
N ALA A 155 -18.46 4.41 14.69
CA ALA A 155 -19.11 5.66 15.02
C ALA A 155 -18.08 6.81 15.16
N LEU A 156 -16.94 6.54 15.80
CA LEU A 156 -15.83 7.49 15.92
C LEU A 156 -15.27 7.85 14.54
N LEU A 157 -14.99 6.87 13.70
CA LEU A 157 -14.47 7.06 12.34
C LEU A 157 -15.43 7.84 11.44
N LEU A 158 -16.74 7.67 11.62
CA LEU A 158 -17.75 8.36 10.82
C LEU A 158 -18.24 9.67 11.43
N GLY A 159 -17.76 10.09 12.62
CA GLY A 159 -18.21 11.28 13.30
C GLY A 159 -19.70 11.21 13.70
N ILE A 160 -20.23 10.02 14.00
CA ILE A 160 -21.62 9.82 14.41
C ILE A 160 -21.67 9.20 15.84
N ARG A 161 -22.83 9.21 16.47
CA ARG A 161 -22.98 8.56 17.78
C ARG A 161 -22.96 7.04 17.66
N PRO A 162 -22.49 6.30 18.67
CA PRO A 162 -22.66 4.85 18.74
C PRO A 162 -24.13 4.44 18.54
N GLY A 163 -24.37 3.36 17.79
CA GLY A 163 -25.70 2.97 17.34
C GLY A 163 -26.29 3.83 16.22
N GLY A 164 -25.58 4.88 15.80
CA GLY A 164 -25.95 5.73 14.66
C GLY A 164 -26.01 4.93 13.37
N ARG A 165 -26.85 5.37 12.42
CA ARG A 165 -27.06 4.66 11.16
C ARG A 165 -25.95 4.95 10.17
N ALA A 166 -25.21 3.92 9.73
CA ALA A 166 -24.24 3.97 8.65
C ALA A 166 -24.78 3.21 7.42
N LEU A 167 -24.46 3.71 6.22
CA LEU A 167 -24.66 2.98 4.97
C LEU A 167 -23.42 2.14 4.71
N ARG A 168 -23.56 0.82 4.64
CA ARG A 168 -22.51 -0.12 4.26
C ARG A 168 -22.70 -0.49 2.80
N ILE A 169 -21.60 -0.45 2.03
CA ILE A 169 -21.58 -0.82 0.61
C ILE A 169 -20.44 -1.81 0.42
N HIS A 170 -20.76 -3.05 0.06
CA HIS A 170 -19.79 -4.10 -0.23
C HIS A 170 -19.75 -4.38 -1.73
N ARG A 171 -18.57 -4.34 -2.34
CA ARG A 171 -18.42 -4.34 -3.80
C ARG A 171 -17.25 -5.20 -4.24
N LEU A 172 -17.42 -5.90 -5.36
CA LEU A 172 -16.34 -6.47 -6.13
C LEU A 172 -15.97 -5.51 -7.27
N ARG A 173 -14.69 -5.19 -7.37
CA ARG A 173 -14.13 -4.34 -8.42
C ARG A 173 -13.44 -5.17 -9.47
N LEU A 174 -13.77 -4.91 -10.72
CA LEU A 174 -13.18 -5.61 -11.86
C LEU A 174 -12.53 -4.60 -12.81
N ALA A 175 -11.49 -5.06 -13.51
CA ALA A 175 -10.87 -4.35 -14.63
C ALA A 175 -10.81 -5.32 -15.82
N ASP A 176 -11.36 -4.94 -16.97
CA ASP A 176 -11.48 -5.81 -18.15
C ASP A 176 -12.12 -7.18 -17.83
N GLY A 177 -13.09 -7.20 -16.90
CA GLY A 177 -13.76 -8.42 -16.44
C GLY A 177 -12.99 -9.27 -15.42
N GLU A 178 -11.74 -8.94 -15.10
CA GLU A 178 -10.92 -9.64 -14.09
C GLU A 178 -11.18 -9.05 -12.69
N PRO A 179 -11.44 -9.87 -11.65
CA PRO A 179 -11.51 -9.42 -10.26
C PRO A 179 -10.18 -8.82 -9.80
N MET A 180 -10.25 -7.62 -9.23
CA MET A 180 -9.07 -6.84 -8.84
C MET A 180 -9.02 -6.52 -7.37
N SER A 181 -10.15 -6.14 -6.77
CA SER A 181 -10.29 -5.91 -5.34
C SER A 181 -11.71 -6.12 -4.87
N VAL A 182 -11.84 -6.39 -3.57
CA VAL A 182 -13.11 -6.34 -2.83
C VAL A 182 -13.02 -5.16 -1.90
N ASP A 183 -14.04 -4.31 -1.85
CA ASP A 183 -14.07 -3.18 -0.94
C ASP A 183 -15.39 -3.06 -0.17
N THR A 184 -15.27 -2.60 1.06
CA THR A 184 -16.40 -2.28 1.93
C THR A 184 -16.27 -0.83 2.36
N SER A 185 -17.22 0.00 1.96
CA SER A 185 -17.30 1.40 2.34
C SER A 185 -18.41 1.62 3.36
N HIS A 186 -18.17 2.46 4.35
CA HIS A 186 -19.13 2.91 5.36
C HIS A 186 -19.24 4.43 5.30
N LEU A 187 -20.48 4.94 5.25
CA LEU A 187 -20.76 6.36 5.16
C LEU A 187 -21.83 6.77 6.20
N PRO A 188 -21.79 8.00 6.75
CA PRO A 188 -22.83 8.52 7.63
C PRO A 188 -24.17 8.61 6.89
N ALA A 189 -25.14 7.73 7.21
CA ALA A 189 -26.39 7.62 6.43
C ALA A 189 -27.22 8.91 6.42
N ARG A 190 -27.17 9.70 7.50
CA ARG A 190 -27.89 10.98 7.61
C ARG A 190 -27.36 12.05 6.69
N ARG A 191 -26.05 12.02 6.43
CA ARG A 191 -25.37 12.99 5.56
C ARG A 191 -25.71 12.75 4.09
N PHE A 192 -25.95 11.49 3.71
CA PHE A 192 -26.17 11.06 2.31
C PHE A 192 -27.52 10.37 2.11
N PRO A 193 -28.67 11.06 2.31
CA PRO A 193 -29.98 10.45 2.18
C PRO A 193 -30.21 10.01 0.72
N GLY A 194 -30.63 8.76 0.53
CA GLY A 194 -30.93 8.23 -0.82
C GLY A 194 -29.70 7.87 -1.67
N LEU A 195 -28.47 7.85 -1.12
CA LEU A 195 -27.24 7.52 -1.83
C LEU A 195 -27.32 6.17 -2.56
N ARG A 196 -28.02 5.17 -2.01
CA ARG A 196 -28.27 3.89 -2.68
C ARG A 196 -28.89 4.06 -4.07
N LYS A 197 -29.81 5.02 -4.26
CA LYS A 197 -30.42 5.30 -5.55
C LYS A 197 -29.45 6.00 -6.51
N GLN A 198 -28.57 6.83 -5.99
CA GLN A 198 -27.58 7.55 -6.80
C GLN A 198 -26.50 6.60 -7.35
N LEU A 199 -26.11 5.58 -6.59
CA LEU A 199 -25.13 4.57 -7.04
C LEU A 199 -25.59 3.78 -8.28
N ASN A 200 -26.89 3.70 -8.54
CA ASN A 200 -27.41 3.08 -9.76
C ASN A 200 -27.21 3.99 -11.01
N ARG A 201 -26.91 5.28 -10.81
CA ARG A 201 -26.77 6.27 -11.88
C ARG A 201 -25.32 6.64 -12.16
N HIS A 202 -24.43 6.34 -11.23
CA HIS A 202 -23.00 6.72 -11.28
C HIS A 202 -22.11 5.49 -11.21
N SER A 203 -21.05 5.46 -11.99
CA SER A 203 -20.05 4.38 -11.99
C SER A 203 -19.10 4.42 -10.80
N SER A 204 -19.03 5.57 -10.12
CA SER A 204 -18.14 5.83 -8.98
C SER A 204 -18.93 6.37 -7.78
N LEU A 205 -18.57 5.91 -6.56
CA LEU A 205 -19.09 6.46 -5.32
C LEU A 205 -18.73 7.95 -5.19
N TYR A 206 -17.48 8.32 -5.51
CA TYR A 206 -17.02 9.71 -5.39
C TYR A 206 -17.72 10.63 -6.39
N GLU A 207 -18.00 10.14 -7.58
CA GLU A 207 -18.82 10.85 -8.56
C GLU A 207 -20.26 11.07 -8.06
N ALA A 208 -20.87 10.05 -7.43
CA ALA A 208 -22.19 10.15 -6.84
C ALA A 208 -22.23 11.17 -5.68
N LEU A 209 -21.20 11.18 -4.82
CA LEU A 209 -21.09 12.15 -3.72
C LEU A 209 -20.92 13.58 -4.22
N ALA A 210 -20.07 13.80 -5.22
CA ALA A 210 -19.85 15.11 -5.81
C ALA A 210 -21.11 15.63 -6.54
N SER A 211 -21.76 14.78 -7.36
CA SER A 211 -22.88 15.18 -8.21
C SER A 211 -24.18 15.38 -7.45
N ALA A 212 -24.50 14.48 -6.48
CA ALA A 212 -25.78 14.51 -5.79
C ALA A 212 -25.78 15.30 -4.48
N TYR A 213 -24.59 15.47 -3.84
CA TYR A 213 -24.48 16.10 -2.52
C TYR A 213 -23.49 17.28 -2.49
N GLY A 214 -22.79 17.55 -3.60
CA GLY A 214 -21.77 18.61 -3.67
C GLY A 214 -20.53 18.32 -2.80
N VAL A 215 -20.36 17.08 -2.31
CA VAL A 215 -19.29 16.68 -1.40
C VAL A 215 -18.13 16.10 -2.19
N ARG A 216 -16.95 16.68 -1.99
CA ARG A 216 -15.68 16.19 -2.54
C ARG A 216 -14.74 15.85 -1.39
N LEU A 217 -14.10 14.70 -1.51
CA LEU A 217 -13.06 14.31 -0.58
C LEU A 217 -11.80 15.14 -0.87
N THR A 218 -11.18 15.69 0.18
CA THR A 218 -10.00 16.55 0.06
C THR A 218 -8.78 15.99 0.77
N GLU A 219 -9.00 15.19 1.82
CA GLU A 219 -7.94 14.57 2.60
C GLU A 219 -8.34 13.15 2.99
N ALA A 220 -7.36 12.26 3.08
CA ALA A 220 -7.56 10.94 3.64
C ALA A 220 -6.30 10.44 4.33
N GLU A 221 -6.49 9.74 5.44
CA GLU A 221 -5.49 8.85 6.03
C GLU A 221 -5.68 7.46 5.46
N GLU A 222 -4.60 6.83 5.01
CA GLU A 222 -4.63 5.48 4.44
C GLU A 222 -3.52 4.62 5.01
N THR A 223 -3.87 3.45 5.53
CA THR A 223 -2.91 2.42 5.93
C THR A 223 -2.89 1.30 4.91
N ILE A 224 -1.71 0.71 4.69
CA ILE A 224 -1.52 -0.42 3.78
C ILE A 224 -0.84 -1.54 4.54
N GLU A 225 -1.51 -2.70 4.58
CA GLU A 225 -1.04 -3.89 5.27
C GLU A 225 -1.06 -5.09 4.34
N THR A 226 -0.25 -6.10 4.63
CA THR A 226 -0.32 -7.39 3.95
C THR A 226 -1.15 -8.36 4.77
N VAL A 227 -2.16 -8.96 4.14
CA VAL A 227 -3.02 -9.99 4.73
C VAL A 227 -3.10 -11.21 3.81
N LEU A 228 -3.51 -12.35 4.35
CA LEU A 228 -3.76 -13.53 3.54
C LEU A 228 -5.24 -13.60 3.14
N ALA A 229 -5.50 -14.05 1.91
CA ALA A 229 -6.86 -14.27 1.43
C ALA A 229 -7.55 -15.35 2.28
N ASP A 230 -8.60 -14.96 2.98
CA ASP A 230 -9.54 -15.91 3.58
C ASP A 230 -10.40 -16.59 2.51
N PRO A 231 -11.13 -17.67 2.82
CA PRO A 231 -11.94 -18.38 1.83
C PRO A 231 -12.95 -17.52 1.08
N HIS A 232 -13.54 -16.52 1.74
CA HIS A 232 -14.53 -15.62 1.13
C HIS A 232 -13.89 -14.65 0.13
N ASN A 233 -12.82 -13.97 0.54
CA ASN A 233 -12.08 -13.08 -0.34
C ASN A 233 -11.40 -13.84 -1.48
N ALA A 234 -10.91 -15.06 -1.23
CA ALA A 234 -10.31 -15.93 -2.24
C ALA A 234 -11.30 -16.28 -3.36
N ASP A 235 -12.53 -16.65 -2.99
CA ASP A 235 -13.61 -16.97 -3.95
C ASP A 235 -13.99 -15.72 -4.77
N LEU A 236 -14.24 -14.58 -4.12
CA LEU A 236 -14.60 -13.34 -4.79
C LEU A 236 -13.52 -12.83 -5.76
N LEU A 237 -12.26 -12.95 -5.37
CA LEU A 237 -11.11 -12.48 -6.16
C LEU A 237 -10.58 -13.52 -7.16
N ALA A 238 -11.16 -14.73 -7.15
CA ALA A 238 -10.71 -15.87 -7.97
C ALA A 238 -9.20 -16.15 -7.79
N VAL A 239 -8.76 -16.23 -6.54
CA VAL A 239 -7.39 -16.57 -6.13
C VAL A 239 -7.39 -17.75 -5.17
N ASP A 240 -6.22 -18.34 -4.91
CA ASP A 240 -6.09 -19.40 -3.91
C ASP A 240 -6.23 -18.83 -2.48
N VAL A 241 -6.81 -19.62 -1.57
CA VAL A 241 -6.82 -19.30 -0.13
C VAL A 241 -5.38 -19.18 0.37
N GLY A 242 -5.11 -18.15 1.17
CA GLY A 242 -3.76 -17.84 1.63
C GLY A 242 -2.91 -17.03 0.65
N MET A 243 -3.45 -16.64 -0.51
CA MET A 243 -2.79 -15.71 -1.42
C MET A 243 -2.59 -14.36 -0.74
N PRO A 244 -1.38 -13.73 -0.81
CA PRO A 244 -1.15 -12.41 -0.26
C PRO A 244 -2.02 -11.33 -0.93
N LEU A 245 -2.75 -10.58 -0.10
CA LEU A 245 -3.52 -9.41 -0.48
C LEU A 245 -2.92 -8.17 0.17
N LEU A 246 -3.17 -7.01 -0.43
CA LEU A 246 -2.92 -5.72 0.18
C LEU A 246 -4.24 -5.20 0.75
N LEU A 247 -4.33 -5.07 2.06
CA LEU A 247 -5.45 -4.44 2.76
C LEU A 247 -5.17 -2.95 2.89
N LEU A 248 -6.00 -2.14 2.27
CA LEU A 248 -6.01 -0.69 2.42
C LEU A 248 -7.18 -0.29 3.32
N SER A 249 -6.89 0.43 4.40
CA SER A 249 -7.90 1.03 5.27
C SER A 249 -7.81 2.55 5.13
N ARG A 250 -8.88 3.17 4.64
CA ARG A 250 -8.94 4.61 4.32
C ARG A 250 -10.00 5.30 5.15
N HIS A 251 -9.62 6.38 5.82
CA HIS A 251 -10.52 7.34 6.43
C HIS A 251 -10.45 8.64 5.65
N ALA A 252 -11.54 9.06 5.03
CA ALA A 252 -11.60 10.23 4.16
C ALA A 252 -12.54 11.30 4.69
N VAL A 253 -12.11 12.57 4.57
CA VAL A 253 -12.85 13.75 4.99
C VAL A 253 -13.04 14.71 3.81
N ASP A 254 -13.99 15.63 3.95
CA ASP A 254 -14.21 16.70 2.97
C ASP A 254 -13.44 17.98 3.33
N VAL A 255 -13.70 19.05 2.58
CA VAL A 255 -13.08 20.37 2.73
C VAL A 255 -13.32 21.01 4.10
N THR A 256 -14.34 20.59 4.84
CA THR A 256 -14.65 21.09 6.20
C THR A 256 -14.01 20.22 7.29
N GLY A 257 -13.36 19.12 6.90
CA GLY A 257 -12.81 18.13 7.83
C GLY A 257 -13.87 17.14 8.35
N GLU A 258 -15.09 17.17 7.82
CA GLU A 258 -16.12 16.21 8.24
C GLU A 258 -15.91 14.84 7.61
N PRO A 259 -16.03 13.74 8.39
CA PRO A 259 -15.92 12.38 7.87
C PRO A 259 -16.93 12.09 6.76
N VAL A 260 -16.44 11.54 5.65
CA VAL A 260 -17.24 11.16 4.47
C VAL A 260 -17.34 9.66 4.37
N GLU A 261 -16.19 8.97 4.45
CA GLU A 261 -16.09 7.54 4.23
C GLU A 261 -15.03 6.90 5.14
N TRP A 262 -15.35 5.74 5.68
CA TRP A 262 -14.37 4.78 6.13
C TRP A 262 -14.48 3.52 5.28
N ALA A 263 -13.38 3.12 4.65
CA ALA A 263 -13.35 2.02 3.70
C ALA A 263 -12.21 1.06 3.97
N GLN A 264 -12.47 -0.23 3.75
CA GLN A 264 -11.46 -1.29 3.68
C GLN A 264 -11.50 -1.94 2.31
N SER A 265 -10.33 -2.12 1.71
CA SER A 265 -10.19 -2.66 0.36
C SER A 265 -9.09 -3.71 0.31
N TRP A 266 -9.45 -4.92 -0.10
CA TRP A 266 -8.54 -6.06 -0.28
C TRP A 266 -8.15 -6.14 -1.75
N TYR A 267 -6.94 -5.71 -2.08
CA TYR A 267 -6.40 -5.75 -3.44
C TYR A 267 -5.57 -7.01 -3.66
N ARG A 268 -5.68 -7.58 -4.83
CA ARG A 268 -4.83 -8.69 -5.28
C ARG A 268 -3.36 -8.27 -5.33
N GLY A 269 -2.51 -8.83 -4.46
CA GLY A 269 -1.08 -8.54 -4.40
C GLY A 269 -0.29 -9.01 -5.63
N ASP A 270 -0.81 -9.98 -6.39
CA ASP A 270 -0.27 -10.43 -7.67
C ASP A 270 -0.57 -9.48 -8.84
N ARG A 271 -1.58 -8.57 -8.69
CA ARG A 271 -2.04 -7.65 -9.73
C ARG A 271 -1.70 -6.20 -9.45
N TYR A 272 -1.47 -5.80 -8.20
CA TYR A 272 -1.24 -4.44 -7.78
C TYR A 272 0.14 -4.20 -7.17
N LYS A 273 0.66 -3.01 -7.38
CA LYS A 273 1.69 -2.37 -6.58
C LYS A 273 1.30 -0.90 -6.40
N PHE A 274 1.51 -0.35 -5.20
CA PHE A 274 1.32 1.07 -4.96
C PHE A 274 2.63 1.81 -5.12
N VAL A 275 2.55 3.03 -5.68
CA VAL A 275 3.71 3.86 -5.98
C VAL A 275 3.45 5.26 -5.42
N THR A 276 4.42 5.80 -4.67
CA THR A 276 4.41 7.19 -4.25
C THR A 276 5.74 7.84 -4.57
N ARG A 277 5.74 9.15 -4.88
CA ARG A 277 6.95 9.94 -5.08
C ARG A 277 7.22 10.78 -3.85
N LEU A 278 8.32 10.47 -3.19
CA LEU A 278 8.78 11.24 -2.04
C LEU A 278 9.78 12.30 -2.52
N ARG A 279 9.58 13.55 -2.10
CA ARG A 279 10.52 14.65 -2.32
C ARG A 279 10.98 15.17 -0.98
N ARG A 280 12.31 15.37 -0.84
CA ARG A 280 12.84 16.02 0.35
C ARG A 280 12.47 17.51 0.30
N LEU A 281 11.86 18.01 1.35
CA LEU A 281 11.57 19.44 1.45
C LEU A 281 12.89 20.24 1.56
N PRO A 282 13.03 21.38 0.85
CA PRO A 282 14.17 22.26 1.02
C PRO A 282 14.22 22.74 2.49
N GLY A 283 15.35 22.55 3.17
CA GLY A 283 15.53 22.98 4.57
C GLY A 283 15.59 21.89 5.64
N TRP A 284 15.23 20.62 5.33
CA TRP A 284 15.33 19.51 6.29
C TRP A 284 16.76 19.29 6.86
N ALA A 285 17.82 19.69 6.13
CA ALA A 285 19.21 19.43 6.52
C ALA A 285 19.79 20.43 7.54
N ARG A 286 19.02 21.42 8.04
CA ARG A 286 19.56 22.48 8.91
C ARG A 286 19.25 22.31 10.41
N SER A 287 18.47 21.31 10.85
CA SER A 287 18.10 21.19 12.27
C SER A 287 19.00 20.30 13.12
N SER A 288 19.98 19.62 12.54
CA SER A 288 20.86 18.72 13.29
C SER A 288 22.28 19.23 13.59
N SER A 289 22.61 20.50 13.22
CA SER A 289 23.93 21.09 13.48
C SER A 289 23.92 22.36 14.35
N ALA A 290 22.77 22.72 14.93
CA ALA A 290 22.70 23.83 15.88
C ALA A 290 22.59 23.29 17.30
N GLY A 291 23.71 23.21 18.01
CA GLY A 291 23.63 22.97 19.44
C GLY A 291 24.82 22.30 20.10
N ARG A 292 26.05 22.66 19.74
CA ARG A 292 27.13 22.64 20.69
C ARG A 292 27.56 24.07 20.96
N THR A 293 26.82 24.76 21.81
CA THR A 293 27.32 25.94 22.51
C THR A 293 28.24 25.43 23.61
N PRO A 294 29.48 25.96 23.73
CA PRO A 294 30.34 25.61 24.88
C PRO A 294 29.67 26.13 26.15
N ALA A 295 29.61 25.27 27.14
CA ALA A 295 29.09 25.56 28.46
C ALA A 295 29.80 26.78 29.03
N SER A 296 29.15 27.93 29.05
CA SER A 296 29.53 29.07 29.91
C SER A 296 29.16 28.71 31.33
N ALA A 297 30.17 28.89 32.22
CA ALA A 297 30.13 28.60 33.65
C ALA A 297 28.84 29.15 34.29
N ARG A 298 28.08 28.28 34.95
CA ARG A 298 26.98 28.67 35.86
C ARG A 298 27.59 29.31 37.11
N PRO A 299 27.13 30.48 37.55
CA PRO A 299 27.42 30.99 38.86
C PRO A 299 26.71 30.12 39.91
N SER A 300 27.46 29.79 40.98
CA SER A 300 27.00 29.00 42.13
C SER A 300 25.84 29.70 42.86
N PRO A 301 24.80 28.97 43.33
CA PRO A 301 23.72 29.54 44.11
C PRO A 301 24.21 29.92 45.51
N PRO A 302 23.67 31.01 46.11
CA PRO A 302 24.00 31.45 47.46
C PRO A 302 23.49 30.45 48.51
N ARG A 303 24.30 30.20 49.56
CA ARG A 303 23.99 29.34 50.72
C ARG A 303 22.77 29.89 51.47
N PRO A 304 21.81 29.03 51.89
CA PRO A 304 20.73 29.47 52.77
C PRO A 304 21.21 29.72 54.18
N SER A 305 20.84 30.90 54.72
CA SER A 305 21.03 31.29 56.10
C SER A 305 20.14 30.45 57.03
N ARG A 306 20.72 29.95 58.11
CA ARG A 306 20.01 29.29 59.23
C ARG A 306 19.00 30.27 59.86
N ARG A 307 17.74 29.86 59.95
CA ARG A 307 16.79 30.44 60.88
C ARG A 307 16.19 29.34 61.75
N SER A 308 16.07 29.71 63.02
CA SER A 308 15.64 28.93 64.17
C SER A 308 14.15 28.54 64.14
N PRO A 309 13.72 27.54 64.95
CA PRO A 309 12.39 26.97 64.88
C PRO A 309 11.37 27.80 65.73
N GLY A 310 10.16 27.96 65.19
CA GLY A 310 8.96 28.45 65.91
C GLY A 310 7.85 27.42 65.87
N PRO A 311 6.85 27.48 66.74
CA PRO A 311 6.17 26.32 67.26
C PRO A 311 4.96 25.76 66.47
N ALA A 312 4.58 24.57 66.84
CA ALA A 312 3.52 23.70 66.36
C ALA A 312 2.14 24.35 66.17
N GLY A 313 1.43 23.89 65.14
CA GLY A 313 0.01 24.14 64.98
C GLY A 313 -0.61 23.45 63.79
N ASN A 314 -1.45 22.47 64.10
CA ASN A 314 -2.59 21.97 63.37
C ASN A 314 -2.43 21.01 62.13
N ALA A 315 -2.88 19.83 62.41
CA ALA A 315 -3.20 18.71 61.53
C ALA A 315 -4.17 19.07 60.41
N TRP A 316 -3.90 18.59 59.18
CA TRP A 316 -4.87 18.42 58.10
C TRP A 316 -4.87 16.97 57.62
N PRO A 317 -6.02 16.43 57.20
CA PRO A 317 -6.21 15.01 56.96
C PRO A 317 -5.61 14.56 55.62
N SER A 318 -5.14 13.33 55.63
CA SER A 318 -4.63 12.56 54.51
C SER A 318 -5.61 12.49 53.33
N SER A 319 -5.29 13.11 52.21
CA SER A 319 -5.93 12.86 50.94
C SER A 319 -5.20 11.73 50.20
N SER A 320 -5.96 10.73 49.85
CA SER A 320 -5.66 9.54 49.14
C SER A 320 -4.89 9.82 47.81
N ARG A 321 -3.79 9.12 47.61
CA ARG A 321 -3.09 9.07 46.35
C ARG A 321 -4.01 8.47 45.26
N PRO A 322 -4.05 9.06 44.05
CA PRO A 322 -4.73 8.40 42.92
C PRO A 322 -3.93 7.18 42.49
N ARG A 323 -4.63 6.09 42.23
CA ARG A 323 -4.10 4.85 41.64
C ARG A 323 -3.53 5.14 40.25
N PRO A 324 -2.45 4.44 39.83
CA PRO A 324 -1.97 4.54 38.46
C PRO A 324 -3.02 3.95 37.51
N VAL A 325 -3.38 4.72 36.50
CA VAL A 325 -4.23 4.30 35.37
C VAL A 325 -3.43 3.26 34.60
N SER A 326 -3.96 2.04 34.54
CA SER A 326 -3.44 0.96 33.69
C SER A 326 -3.48 1.39 32.22
N ARG A 327 -2.36 1.24 31.51
CA ARG A 327 -2.28 1.40 30.07
C ARG A 327 -3.26 0.44 29.40
N PRO A 328 -4.03 0.87 28.39
CA PRO A 328 -4.83 -0.05 27.59
C PRO A 328 -3.89 -1.05 26.88
N GLY A 329 -4.23 -2.33 26.99
CA GLY A 329 -3.57 -3.41 26.24
C GLY A 329 -3.81 -3.26 24.74
N PRO A 330 -3.03 -3.97 23.92
CA PRO A 330 -3.21 -3.96 22.47
C PRO A 330 -4.64 -4.39 22.11
N PRO A 331 -5.22 -3.85 21.02
CA PRO A 331 -6.56 -4.21 20.60
C PRO A 331 -6.62 -5.71 20.32
N ALA A 332 -7.68 -6.34 20.81
CA ALA A 332 -7.96 -7.75 20.60
C ALA A 332 -8.05 -8.01 19.09
N THR A 333 -7.32 -9.04 18.66
CA THR A 333 -7.46 -9.64 17.34
C THR A 333 -8.93 -9.84 17.02
N SER A 334 -9.34 -9.37 15.83
CA SER A 334 -10.67 -9.48 15.27
C SER A 334 -11.33 -10.84 15.59
N ALA A 335 -12.44 -10.79 16.30
CA ALA A 335 -13.28 -11.96 16.50
C ALA A 335 -13.79 -12.48 15.15
N PRO A 336 -13.81 -13.80 14.91
CA PRO A 336 -14.39 -14.35 13.70
C PRO A 336 -15.90 -14.06 13.69
N TRP A 337 -16.39 -13.59 12.54
CA TRP A 337 -17.79 -13.30 12.29
C TRP A 337 -18.65 -14.54 12.49
N PRO A 338 -19.88 -14.41 13.02
CA PRO A 338 -20.79 -15.54 13.15
C PRO A 338 -21.17 -16.09 11.75
N PRO A 339 -21.37 -17.42 11.64
CA PRO A 339 -21.76 -18.03 10.38
C PRO A 339 -23.14 -17.55 9.94
N TRP A 340 -23.24 -17.13 8.71
CA TRP A 340 -24.49 -16.74 8.07
C TRP A 340 -25.38 -17.98 7.93
N ARG A 341 -26.57 -17.93 8.47
CA ARG A 341 -27.64 -18.87 8.11
C ARG A 341 -28.28 -18.39 6.80
N ALA A 342 -28.56 -19.38 5.94
CA ALA A 342 -29.18 -19.24 4.64
C ALA A 342 -30.55 -18.52 4.66
#